data_14838934f7d5f7aed7a1a126f90f63a0
#
_entry.id   14838934f7d5f7aed7a1a126f90f63a0
#
_cell.length_a   1.000
_cell.length_b   1.000
_cell.length_c   1.000
_cell.angle_alpha   90.00
_cell.angle_beta   90.00
_cell.angle_gamma   90.00
#
_symmetry.space_group_name_H-M   'P 1'
#
loop_
_entity.id
_entity.type
_entity.pdbx_description
1 polymer ?
#
loop_
_entity_poly.entity_id
_entity_poly.type
_entity_poly.pdbx_seq_one_letter_code
_entity_poly.pdbx_strand_id
1 'polypeptide(L)'
;IGCILILLSCKSTKENNTRTSTNKKNVLFIMVDDLRPELNIYGQSQIISPNIDALANSGVTFNRAYCNVPVCGASRASLLTGLRPTSSRFLTYFSSIKKEAPNVLNLIQHLKNEGYTTISNSKITHLKNDIDEWDEEWHASENGWRNYISEESITLEENGKHGYAYENIDVKDDAYNDGKTANKSIEDLKKLKKEGNPFFL
;
A
#
# COMPACT_ATOMS: atom_id res chain seq x y z
N ILE A 1 30.57 36.14 -61.28
CA ILE A 1 30.30 34.81 -60.58
C ILE A 1 29.44 35.13 -59.40
N GLY A 2 28.12 34.92 -59.57
CA GLY A 2 27.14 35.14 -58.46
C GLY A 2 26.86 33.85 -57.72
N CYS A 3 27.09 33.84 -56.41
CA CYS A 3 26.64 32.73 -55.50
C CYS A 3 25.22 32.97 -55.13
N ILE A 4 24.34 32.03 -55.52
CA ILE A 4 22.94 31.96 -55.02
C ILE A 4 22.94 31.15 -53.73
N LEU A 5 22.65 31.79 -52.59
CA LEU A 5 22.40 31.14 -51.32
C LEU A 5 20.94 30.64 -51.29
N ILE A 6 20.75 29.36 -51.34
CA ILE A 6 19.43 28.75 -51.14
C ILE A 6 19.23 28.53 -49.61
N LEU A 7 18.37 29.35 -49.00
CA LEU A 7 17.92 29.19 -47.64
C LEU A 7 16.85 28.08 -47.58
N LEU A 8 17.24 26.89 -47.13
CA LEU A 8 16.32 25.81 -46.78
C LEU A 8 15.64 26.17 -45.45
N SER A 9 14.41 26.66 -45.52
CA SER A 9 13.55 26.82 -44.34
C SER A 9 13.02 25.48 -43.90
N CYS A 10 13.55 24.97 -42.80
CA CYS A 10 12.94 23.80 -42.11
C CYS A 10 11.61 24.26 -41.48
N LYS A 11 10.50 23.84 -42.05
CA LYS A 11 9.20 23.87 -41.38
C LYS A 11 9.25 22.92 -40.21
N SER A 12 9.31 23.48 -38.99
CA SER A 12 9.06 22.74 -37.75
C SER A 12 7.59 22.29 -37.75
N THR A 13 7.33 21.06 -38.07
CA THR A 13 6.06 20.42 -37.80
C THR A 13 5.93 20.32 -36.27
N LYS A 14 5.02 21.11 -35.69
CA LYS A 14 4.54 20.84 -34.32
C LYS A 14 3.96 19.44 -34.34
N GLU A 15 4.69 18.48 -33.79
CA GLU A 15 4.11 17.21 -33.38
C GLU A 15 3.02 17.54 -32.36
N ASN A 16 1.77 17.44 -32.78
CA ASN A 16 0.66 17.30 -31.87
C ASN A 16 0.87 15.98 -31.12
N ASN A 17 1.54 16.06 -29.98
CA ASN A 17 1.56 14.99 -28.99
C ASN A 17 0.11 14.82 -28.52
N THR A 18 -0.72 14.16 -29.31
CA THR A 18 -1.91 13.48 -28.81
C THR A 18 -1.38 12.45 -27.84
N ARG A 19 -1.29 12.82 -26.56
CA ARG A 19 -1.22 11.83 -25.47
C ARG A 19 -2.39 10.87 -25.74
N THR A 20 -2.07 9.74 -26.33
CA THR A 20 -3.00 8.60 -26.31
C THR A 20 -3.41 8.45 -24.86
N SER A 21 -4.70 8.60 -24.58
CA SER A 21 -5.27 8.32 -23.28
C SER A 21 -4.92 6.86 -22.97
N THR A 22 -3.78 6.67 -22.31
CA THR A 22 -3.45 5.37 -21.75
C THR A 22 -4.50 5.10 -20.69
N ASN A 23 -5.33 4.10 -20.93
CA ASN A 23 -6.36 3.69 -19.98
C ASN A 23 -5.65 3.29 -18.68
N LYS A 24 -5.55 4.22 -17.74
CA LYS A 24 -4.86 4.04 -16.45
C LYS A 24 -5.54 2.89 -15.72
N LYS A 25 -4.75 1.96 -15.21
CA LYS A 25 -5.27 0.81 -14.47
C LYS A 25 -5.53 1.19 -13.03
N ASN A 26 -6.64 0.70 -12.50
CA ASN A 26 -6.89 0.76 -11.06
C ASN A 26 -5.91 -0.14 -10.32
N VAL A 27 -5.51 0.28 -9.14
CA VAL A 27 -4.60 -0.47 -8.27
C VAL A 27 -5.27 -0.70 -6.92
N LEU A 28 -5.45 -1.97 -6.58
CA LEU A 28 -5.75 -2.41 -5.23
C LEU A 28 -4.48 -3.03 -4.64
N PHE A 29 -3.91 -2.38 -3.63
CA PHE A 29 -2.67 -2.81 -3.01
C PHE A 29 -2.92 -3.31 -1.59
N ILE A 30 -2.97 -4.63 -1.42
CA ILE A 30 -3.22 -5.29 -0.14
C ILE A 30 -1.88 -5.63 0.51
N MET A 31 -1.62 -5.00 1.66
CA MET A 31 -0.45 -5.30 2.50
C MET A 31 -0.87 -6.09 3.73
N VAL A 32 -0.21 -7.23 3.96
CA VAL A 32 -0.41 -8.03 5.17
C VAL A 32 0.85 -7.90 6.03
N ASP A 33 0.65 -7.40 7.27
CA ASP A 33 1.75 -7.20 8.21
C ASP A 33 2.25 -8.55 8.75
N ASP A 34 3.56 -8.71 8.86
CA ASP A 34 4.24 -9.92 9.39
C ASP A 34 3.85 -11.24 8.69
N LEU A 35 3.35 -11.19 7.46
CA LEU A 35 3.01 -12.40 6.71
C LEU A 35 4.27 -13.14 6.27
N ARG A 36 4.40 -14.38 6.71
CA ARG A 36 5.42 -15.32 6.25
C ARG A 36 4.90 -16.12 5.04
N PRO A 37 5.79 -16.75 4.24
CA PRO A 37 5.39 -17.57 3.09
C PRO A 37 4.78 -18.92 3.54
N GLU A 38 3.73 -18.88 4.36
CA GLU A 38 3.07 -20.04 4.96
C GLU A 38 1.68 -20.28 4.36
N LEU A 39 1.32 -19.58 3.30
CA LEU A 39 0.07 -19.78 2.57
C LEU A 39 0.16 -21.03 1.66
N ASN A 40 -1.00 -21.59 1.32
CA ASN A 40 -1.08 -22.76 0.45
C ASN A 40 -0.44 -22.54 -0.93
N ILE A 41 -0.51 -21.33 -1.48
CA ILE A 41 0.15 -20.96 -2.74
C ILE A 41 1.68 -21.14 -2.72
N TYR A 42 2.29 -21.20 -1.53
CA TYR A 42 3.72 -21.47 -1.33
C TYR A 42 4.00 -22.94 -0.96
N GLY A 43 3.01 -23.83 -1.09
CA GLY A 43 3.14 -25.25 -0.79
C GLY A 43 2.97 -25.59 0.68
N GLN A 44 2.44 -24.68 1.50
CA GLN A 44 2.14 -24.93 2.91
C GLN A 44 0.64 -25.19 3.08
N SER A 45 0.28 -26.26 3.80
CA SER A 45 -1.12 -26.69 3.93
C SER A 45 -1.79 -26.30 5.25
N GLN A 46 -1.04 -25.71 6.20
CA GLN A 46 -1.55 -25.36 7.52
C GLN A 46 -2.47 -24.14 7.53
N ILE A 47 -2.36 -23.28 6.51
CA ILE A 47 -3.19 -22.07 6.38
C ILE A 47 -4.20 -22.27 5.25
N ILE A 48 -5.47 -22.07 5.58
CA ILE A 48 -6.58 -22.16 4.62
C ILE A 48 -6.83 -20.77 4.04
N SER A 49 -6.44 -20.54 2.79
CA SER A 49 -6.49 -19.23 2.12
C SER A 49 -7.12 -19.29 0.70
N PRO A 50 -8.36 -19.80 0.56
CA PRO A 50 -8.92 -20.12 -0.75
C PRO A 50 -9.06 -18.92 -1.69
N ASN A 51 -9.34 -17.73 -1.15
CA ASN A 51 -9.48 -16.51 -1.95
C ASN A 51 -8.13 -15.97 -2.44
N ILE A 52 -7.10 -16.04 -1.61
CA ILE A 52 -5.73 -15.67 -2.01
C ILE A 52 -5.20 -16.68 -3.03
N ASP A 53 -5.46 -17.97 -2.82
CA ASP A 53 -5.07 -19.02 -3.76
C ASP A 53 -5.75 -18.86 -5.11
N ALA A 54 -7.03 -18.51 -5.14
CA ALA A 54 -7.76 -18.22 -6.38
C ALA A 54 -7.18 -17.00 -7.11
N LEU A 55 -6.83 -15.94 -6.39
CA LEU A 55 -6.18 -14.76 -6.95
C LEU A 55 -4.81 -15.12 -7.53
N ALA A 56 -3.99 -15.86 -6.79
CA ALA A 56 -2.68 -16.32 -7.23
C ALA A 56 -2.74 -17.17 -8.51
N ASN A 57 -3.71 -18.07 -8.59
CA ASN A 57 -3.94 -18.93 -9.76
C ASN A 57 -4.40 -18.14 -11.01
N SER A 58 -5.00 -16.96 -10.82
CA SER A 58 -5.43 -16.08 -11.92
C SER A 58 -4.38 -15.03 -12.31
N GLY A 59 -3.30 -14.91 -11.56
CA GLY A 59 -2.28 -13.88 -11.71
C GLY A 59 -0.86 -14.42 -11.77
N VAL A 60 0.07 -13.65 -11.23
CA VAL A 60 1.49 -14.01 -11.13
C VAL A 60 1.89 -14.11 -9.68
N THR A 61 2.45 -15.26 -9.28
CA THR A 61 2.98 -15.48 -7.93
C THR A 61 4.49 -15.36 -7.93
N PHE A 62 5.03 -14.54 -7.03
CA PHE A 62 6.47 -14.35 -6.85
C PHE A 62 6.97 -15.18 -5.65
N ASN A 63 7.63 -16.30 -5.92
CA ASN A 63 8.15 -17.17 -4.86
C ASN A 63 9.43 -16.65 -4.20
N ARG A 64 10.06 -15.61 -4.76
CA ARG A 64 11.32 -15.01 -4.28
C ARG A 64 11.22 -13.49 -4.23
N ALA A 65 10.20 -12.98 -3.54
CA ALA A 65 10.07 -11.56 -3.22
C ALA A 65 10.59 -11.32 -1.80
N TYR A 66 11.43 -10.29 -1.63
CA TYR A 66 12.09 -10.00 -0.37
C TYR A 66 11.90 -8.53 0.00
N CYS A 67 11.67 -8.26 1.28
CA CYS A 67 11.73 -6.90 1.80
C CYS A 67 13.19 -6.45 1.96
N ASN A 68 13.43 -5.15 1.88
CA ASN A 68 14.79 -4.61 2.05
C ASN A 68 15.28 -4.71 3.50
N VAL A 69 14.38 -4.58 4.48
CA VAL A 69 14.68 -4.72 5.92
C VAL A 69 13.52 -5.49 6.56
N PRO A 70 13.78 -6.53 7.35
CA PRO A 70 12.74 -7.37 7.96
C PRO A 70 12.14 -6.72 9.22
N VAL A 71 11.76 -5.45 9.14
CA VAL A 71 11.05 -4.70 10.18
C VAL A 71 10.08 -3.71 9.55
N CYS A 72 8.86 -3.66 10.06
CA CYS A 72 7.72 -3.00 9.42
C CYS A 72 7.95 -1.52 9.07
N GLY A 73 8.52 -0.70 9.96
CA GLY A 73 8.77 0.71 9.70
C GLY A 73 9.70 0.93 8.52
N ALA A 74 10.90 0.34 8.57
CA ALA A 74 11.91 0.46 7.52
C ALA A 74 11.47 -0.18 6.19
N SER A 75 10.82 -1.36 6.25
CA SER A 75 10.32 -2.05 5.06
C SER A 75 9.28 -1.21 4.31
N ARG A 76 8.29 -0.66 5.03
CA ARG A 76 7.23 0.18 4.47
C ARG A 76 7.77 1.48 3.91
N ALA A 77 8.66 2.17 4.64
CA ALA A 77 9.31 3.37 4.15
C ALA A 77 10.12 3.13 2.87
N SER A 78 10.88 2.04 2.82
CA SER A 78 11.63 1.63 1.62
C SER A 78 10.70 1.32 0.44
N LEU A 79 9.61 0.57 0.66
CA LEU A 79 8.65 0.21 -0.36
C LEU A 79 7.94 1.43 -0.95
N LEU A 80 7.45 2.34 -0.10
CA LEU A 80 6.66 3.49 -0.50
C LEU A 80 7.50 4.61 -1.15
N THR A 81 8.81 4.60 -0.97
CA THR A 81 9.74 5.57 -1.57
C THR A 81 10.57 5.00 -2.70
N GLY A 82 10.63 3.67 -2.84
CA GLY A 82 11.56 2.99 -3.76
C GLY A 82 13.03 3.12 -3.37
N LEU A 83 13.34 3.72 -2.22
CA LEU A 83 14.71 3.92 -1.74
C LEU A 83 15.20 2.71 -0.96
N ARG A 84 16.45 2.34 -1.20
CA ARG A 84 17.12 1.30 -0.39
C ARG A 84 17.56 1.86 0.97
N PRO A 85 17.59 1.02 2.01
CA PRO A 85 18.21 1.36 3.28
C PRO A 85 19.68 1.72 3.12
N THR A 86 20.15 2.61 3.98
CA THR A 86 21.58 2.97 4.11
C THR A 86 21.97 2.94 5.59
N SER A 87 23.24 3.23 5.92
CA SER A 87 23.67 3.30 7.33
C SER A 87 22.95 4.36 8.17
N SER A 88 22.19 5.27 7.54
CA SER A 88 21.50 6.37 8.22
C SER A 88 20.01 6.49 7.83
N ARG A 89 19.48 5.56 7.06
CA ARG A 89 18.11 5.65 6.56
C ARG A 89 17.43 4.29 6.52
N PHE A 90 16.20 4.22 7.00
CA PHE A 90 15.30 3.07 6.96
C PHE A 90 15.89 1.80 7.57
N LEU A 91 16.35 1.91 8.84
CA LEU A 91 16.99 0.80 9.54
C LEU A 91 16.13 0.22 10.66
N THR A 92 15.20 0.99 11.20
CA THR A 92 14.52 0.63 12.43
C THR A 92 13.00 0.60 12.29
N TYR A 93 12.38 0.11 13.31
CA TYR A 93 10.95 0.15 13.51
C TYR A 93 10.38 1.59 13.46
N PHE A 94 11.13 2.58 13.92
CA PHE A 94 10.73 3.99 13.94
C PHE A 94 11.11 4.77 12.68
N SER A 95 11.53 4.10 11.62
CA SER A 95 11.85 4.75 10.34
C SER A 95 10.67 5.55 9.81
N SER A 96 10.96 6.77 9.35
CA SER A 96 9.98 7.74 8.88
C SER A 96 10.38 8.30 7.52
N ILE A 97 9.47 8.29 6.58
CA ILE A 97 9.67 8.90 5.26
C ILE A 97 9.91 10.40 5.40
N LYS A 98 9.07 11.09 6.19
CA LYS A 98 9.19 12.54 6.43
C LYS A 98 10.53 12.96 7.02
N LYS A 99 11.11 12.15 7.90
CA LYS A 99 12.37 12.48 8.58
C LYS A 99 13.61 12.04 7.81
N GLU A 100 13.56 10.84 7.22
CA GLU A 100 14.74 10.19 6.65
C GLU A 100 14.83 10.37 5.14
N ALA A 101 13.74 10.80 4.48
CA ALA A 101 13.67 11.07 3.03
C ALA A 101 12.69 12.21 2.69
N PRO A 102 12.80 13.40 3.31
CA PRO A 102 11.78 14.47 3.21
C PRO A 102 11.59 15.04 1.80
N ASN A 103 12.57 14.89 0.92
CA ASN A 103 12.55 15.44 -0.43
C ASN A 103 12.26 14.37 -1.50
N VAL A 104 11.90 13.16 -1.10
CA VAL A 104 11.62 12.11 -2.06
C VAL A 104 10.16 12.14 -2.49
N LEU A 105 9.92 11.99 -3.77
CA LEU A 105 8.59 11.76 -4.30
C LEU A 105 8.16 10.34 -3.93
N ASN A 106 7.27 10.20 -2.96
CA ASN A 106 6.75 8.89 -2.56
C ASN A 106 5.70 8.36 -3.56
N LEU A 107 5.39 7.06 -3.47
CA LEU A 107 4.46 6.39 -4.37
C LEU A 107 3.08 7.07 -4.41
N ILE A 108 2.57 7.51 -3.26
CA ILE A 108 1.23 8.11 -3.15
C ILE A 108 1.20 9.46 -3.84
N GLN A 109 2.17 10.31 -3.55
CA GLN A 109 2.33 11.61 -4.19
C GLN A 109 2.51 11.47 -5.72
N HIS A 110 3.30 10.48 -6.16
CA HIS A 110 3.47 10.21 -7.58
C HIS A 110 2.14 9.84 -8.24
N LEU A 111 1.39 8.90 -7.66
CA LEU A 111 0.10 8.47 -8.21
C LEU A 111 -0.94 9.60 -8.20
N LYS A 112 -0.96 10.40 -7.14
CA LYS A 112 -1.82 11.59 -7.07
C LYS A 112 -1.48 12.61 -8.17
N ASN A 113 -0.19 12.89 -8.39
CA ASN A 113 0.26 13.77 -9.49
C ASN A 113 -0.12 13.22 -10.88
N GLU A 114 -0.24 11.90 -11.00
CA GLU A 114 -0.74 11.22 -12.19
C GLU A 114 -2.28 11.17 -12.26
N GLY A 115 -2.99 11.81 -11.34
CA GLY A 115 -4.46 11.92 -11.35
C GLY A 115 -5.19 10.69 -10.86
N TYR A 116 -4.57 9.89 -10.01
CA TYR A 116 -5.24 8.83 -9.27
C TYR A 116 -5.95 9.41 -8.04
N THR A 117 -7.12 8.86 -7.72
CA THR A 117 -7.69 8.99 -6.38
C THR A 117 -6.96 8.03 -5.44
N THR A 118 -6.45 8.54 -4.33
CA THR A 118 -5.61 7.78 -3.40
C THR A 118 -6.30 7.60 -2.05
N ILE A 119 -6.58 6.36 -1.67
CA ILE A 119 -7.26 6.02 -0.41
C ILE A 119 -6.38 5.05 0.39
N SER A 120 -6.30 5.29 1.69
CA SER A 120 -5.61 4.44 2.65
C SER A 120 -6.61 3.87 3.66
N ASN A 121 -6.69 2.55 3.75
CA ASN A 121 -7.46 1.87 4.76
C ASN A 121 -6.53 1.13 5.73
N SER A 122 -6.51 1.57 6.99
CA SER A 122 -5.72 0.99 8.07
C SER A 122 -4.19 1.22 7.94
N LYS A 123 -3.35 0.27 8.31
CA LYS A 123 -1.89 0.44 8.46
C LYS A 123 -1.15 0.39 7.13
N ILE A 124 -0.83 1.53 6.55
CA ILE A 124 0.03 1.64 5.36
C ILE A 124 1.47 2.05 5.75
N THR A 125 1.65 3.11 6.51
CA THR A 125 2.92 3.46 7.16
C THR A 125 2.97 2.92 8.58
N HIS A 126 4.17 2.83 9.17
CA HIS A 126 4.28 2.42 10.57
C HIS A 126 3.93 3.57 11.52
N LEU A 127 4.39 4.77 11.22
CA LEU A 127 4.05 5.96 11.98
C LEU A 127 2.81 6.62 11.38
N LYS A 128 1.88 7.03 12.23
CA LYS A 128 0.72 7.82 11.80
C LYS A 128 1.20 9.13 11.14
N ASN A 129 0.51 9.58 10.11
CA ASN A 129 0.78 10.83 9.40
C ASN A 129 2.20 10.92 8.79
N ASP A 130 2.81 9.80 8.40
CA ASP A 130 4.12 9.78 7.73
C ASP A 130 4.01 10.06 6.22
N ILE A 131 2.81 10.03 5.66
CA ILE A 131 2.42 10.46 4.32
C ILE A 131 1.16 11.33 4.46
N ASP A 132 1.18 12.55 3.90
CA ASP A 132 0.05 13.49 3.97
C ASP A 132 -0.79 13.54 2.68
N GLU A 133 -0.33 12.87 1.61
CA GLU A 133 -0.87 13.05 0.28
C GLU A 133 -2.12 12.22 -0.01
N TRP A 134 -2.63 11.44 0.93
CA TRP A 134 -3.88 10.69 0.76
C TRP A 134 -5.07 11.62 0.51
N ASP A 135 -5.97 11.24 -0.40
CA ASP A 135 -7.26 11.91 -0.57
C ASP A 135 -8.23 11.51 0.54
N GLU A 136 -8.14 10.25 0.98
CA GLU A 136 -8.88 9.73 2.13
C GLU A 136 -7.99 8.76 2.93
N GLU A 137 -7.93 8.94 4.23
CA GLU A 137 -7.26 8.02 5.16
C GLU A 137 -8.24 7.57 6.25
N TRP A 138 -8.33 6.26 6.44
CA TRP A 138 -9.25 5.67 7.42
C TRP A 138 -8.55 4.60 8.25
N HIS A 139 -8.91 4.51 9.51
CA HIS A 139 -8.41 3.52 10.45
C HIS A 139 -9.55 2.82 11.19
N ALA A 140 -9.48 1.51 11.30
CA ALA A 140 -10.49 0.70 11.98
C ALA A 140 -10.56 0.97 13.48
N SER A 141 -9.47 1.42 14.09
CA SER A 141 -9.36 1.72 15.53
C SER A 141 -8.23 2.69 15.79
N GLU A 142 -8.41 3.57 16.78
CA GLU A 142 -7.34 4.43 17.30
C GLU A 142 -6.28 3.65 18.09
N ASN A 143 -6.63 2.51 18.65
CA ASN A 143 -5.74 1.65 19.43
C ASN A 143 -4.84 0.74 18.55
N GLY A 144 -4.87 0.92 17.22
CA GLY A 144 -4.12 0.09 16.29
C GLY A 144 -4.57 -1.38 16.32
N TRP A 145 -3.61 -2.30 16.42
CA TRP A 145 -3.88 -3.73 16.40
C TRP A 145 -4.45 -4.29 17.72
N ARG A 146 -4.29 -3.56 18.84
CA ARG A 146 -4.74 -3.97 20.18
C ARG A 146 -6.24 -3.75 20.35
N ASN A 147 -7.03 -4.54 19.68
CA ASN A 147 -8.49 -4.52 19.76
C ASN A 147 -8.98 -5.92 20.07
N TYR A 148 -8.68 -6.36 21.29
CA TYR A 148 -9.06 -7.69 21.77
C TYR A 148 -10.56 -7.82 22.03
N ILE A 149 -11.07 -9.02 21.88
CA ILE A 149 -12.48 -9.38 22.14
C ILE A 149 -12.57 -10.36 23.31
N SER A 150 -11.53 -11.21 23.51
CA SER A 150 -11.51 -12.14 24.63
C SER A 150 -11.36 -11.39 25.96
N GLU A 151 -12.17 -11.78 26.95
CA GLU A 151 -12.08 -11.21 28.32
C GLU A 151 -10.69 -11.40 28.92
N GLU A 152 -10.02 -12.51 28.61
CA GLU A 152 -8.67 -12.80 29.10
C GLU A 152 -7.66 -11.79 28.55
N SER A 153 -7.65 -11.51 27.24
CA SER A 153 -6.74 -10.55 26.65
C SER A 153 -7.04 -9.12 27.09
N ILE A 154 -8.32 -8.75 27.23
CA ILE A 154 -8.76 -7.46 27.76
C ILE A 154 -8.25 -7.28 29.21
N THR A 155 -8.43 -8.30 30.05
CA THR A 155 -7.96 -8.27 31.45
C THR A 155 -6.43 -8.12 31.52
N LEU A 156 -5.69 -8.77 30.62
CA LEU A 156 -4.24 -8.61 30.57
C LEU A 156 -3.84 -7.18 30.22
N GLU A 157 -4.48 -6.55 29.24
CA GLU A 157 -4.21 -5.15 28.84
C GLU A 157 -4.56 -4.16 29.97
N GLU A 158 -5.69 -4.36 30.66
CA GLU A 158 -6.10 -3.55 31.81
C GLU A 158 -5.10 -3.61 32.96
N ASN A 159 -4.42 -4.75 33.12
CA ASN A 159 -3.37 -4.95 34.09
C ASN A 159 -1.96 -4.55 33.60
N GLY A 160 -1.87 -3.81 32.46
CA GLY A 160 -0.61 -3.31 31.89
C GLY A 160 0.26 -4.40 31.27
N LYS A 161 -0.32 -5.55 30.95
CA LYS A 161 0.33 -6.65 30.19
C LYS A 161 -0.17 -6.62 28.75
N HIS A 162 0.51 -7.33 27.86
CA HIS A 162 -0.02 -7.56 26.52
C HIS A 162 -1.01 -8.70 26.52
N GLY A 163 -2.12 -8.56 25.83
CA GLY A 163 -3.02 -9.64 25.51
C GLY A 163 -2.33 -10.71 24.66
N TYR A 164 -3.00 -11.81 24.40
CA TYR A 164 -2.45 -12.90 23.62
C TYR A 164 -2.17 -12.49 22.17
N ALA A 165 -1.22 -13.16 21.53
CA ALA A 165 -0.85 -12.90 20.14
C ALA A 165 -1.92 -13.33 19.12
N TYR A 166 -2.90 -14.10 19.54
CA TYR A 166 -4.03 -14.57 18.73
C TYR A 166 -5.28 -14.75 19.58
N GLU A 167 -6.43 -14.68 18.94
CA GLU A 167 -7.72 -14.99 19.52
C GLU A 167 -8.53 -15.88 18.56
N ASN A 168 -9.39 -16.71 19.12
CA ASN A 168 -10.37 -17.51 18.37
C ASN A 168 -11.72 -17.43 19.08
N ILE A 169 -12.41 -16.31 18.87
CA ILE A 169 -13.73 -16.03 19.46
C ILE A 169 -14.79 -16.15 18.37
N ASP A 170 -15.89 -16.80 18.69
CA ASP A 170 -17.03 -16.95 17.78
C ASP A 170 -17.83 -15.64 17.69
N VAL A 171 -17.35 -14.76 16.82
CA VAL A 171 -17.94 -13.43 16.52
C VAL A 171 -17.93 -13.20 15.00
N LYS A 172 -18.64 -12.17 14.56
CA LYS A 172 -18.57 -11.74 13.16
C LYS A 172 -17.18 -11.22 12.81
N ASP A 173 -16.76 -11.38 11.56
CA ASP A 173 -15.45 -10.92 11.05
C ASP A 173 -15.22 -9.43 11.33
N ASP A 174 -16.24 -8.60 11.21
CA ASP A 174 -16.19 -7.17 11.46
C ASP A 174 -16.16 -6.76 12.94
N ALA A 175 -16.15 -7.69 13.86
CA ALA A 175 -15.81 -7.44 15.25
C ALA A 175 -14.32 -7.06 15.38
N TYR A 176 -13.47 -7.64 14.54
CA TYR A 176 -12.03 -7.34 14.47
C TYR A 176 -11.70 -6.23 13.48
N ASN A 177 -10.58 -5.57 13.69
CA ASN A 177 -10.12 -4.45 12.86
C ASN A 177 -9.91 -4.85 11.40
N ASP A 178 -9.40 -6.04 11.12
CA ASP A 178 -9.15 -6.49 9.75
C ASP A 178 -10.46 -6.72 8.99
N GLY A 179 -11.47 -7.27 9.64
CA GLY A 179 -12.82 -7.40 9.05
C GLY A 179 -13.47 -6.04 8.78
N LYS A 180 -13.32 -5.06 9.69
CA LYS A 180 -13.76 -3.66 9.46
C LYS A 180 -13.02 -3.04 8.27
N THR A 181 -11.70 -3.26 8.18
CA THR A 181 -10.87 -2.78 7.07
C THR A 181 -11.31 -3.39 5.74
N ALA A 182 -11.63 -4.69 5.71
CA ALA A 182 -12.14 -5.36 4.54
C ALA A 182 -13.49 -4.76 4.09
N ASN A 183 -14.43 -4.57 5.03
CA ASN A 183 -15.73 -3.97 4.72
C ASN A 183 -15.60 -2.54 4.18
N LYS A 184 -14.79 -1.69 4.83
CA LYS A 184 -14.50 -0.34 4.35
C LYS A 184 -13.89 -0.34 2.95
N SER A 185 -12.93 -1.23 2.70
CA SER A 185 -12.30 -1.35 1.37
C SER A 185 -13.28 -1.79 0.30
N ILE A 186 -14.22 -2.67 0.62
CA ILE A 186 -15.30 -3.07 -0.29
C ILE A 186 -16.24 -1.90 -0.61
N GLU A 187 -16.58 -1.08 0.38
CA GLU A 187 -17.40 0.13 0.20
C GLU A 187 -16.67 1.15 -0.69
N ASP A 188 -15.38 1.39 -0.44
CA ASP A 188 -14.57 2.31 -1.24
C ASP A 188 -14.42 1.82 -2.68
N LEU A 189 -14.18 0.54 -2.91
CA LEU A 189 -14.14 -0.02 -4.26
C LEU A 189 -15.46 0.17 -5.03
N LYS A 190 -16.60 0.05 -4.35
CA LYS A 190 -17.92 0.32 -4.97
C LYS A 190 -18.09 1.80 -5.31
N LYS A 191 -17.65 2.71 -4.41
CA LYS A 191 -17.64 4.16 -4.60
C LYS A 191 -16.74 4.53 -5.78
N LEU A 192 -15.47 4.12 -5.77
CA LEU A 192 -14.47 4.41 -6.79
C LEU A 192 -14.86 3.86 -8.17
N LYS A 193 -15.46 2.67 -8.22
CA LYS A 193 -16.00 2.11 -9.47
C LYS A 193 -17.09 2.98 -10.07
N LYS A 194 -17.94 3.58 -9.23
CA LYS A 194 -19.02 4.47 -9.67
C LYS A 194 -18.50 5.82 -10.15
N GLU A 195 -17.45 6.34 -9.53
CA GLU A 195 -16.80 7.60 -9.90
C GLU A 195 -16.04 7.50 -11.22
N GLY A 196 -15.51 6.33 -11.56
CA GLY A 196 -14.88 6.04 -12.85
C GLY A 196 -13.48 6.63 -13.04
N ASN A 197 -12.90 7.27 -12.03
CA ASN A 197 -11.52 7.75 -12.05
C ASN A 197 -10.53 6.61 -11.73
N PRO A 198 -9.29 6.68 -12.22
CA PRO A 198 -8.27 5.74 -11.79
C PRO A 198 -8.00 5.91 -10.30
N PHE A 199 -7.80 4.81 -9.60
CA PHE A 199 -7.57 4.83 -8.16
C PHE A 199 -6.40 3.95 -7.71
N PHE A 200 -5.87 4.29 -6.56
CA PHE A 200 -4.96 3.50 -5.74
C PHE A 200 -5.56 3.37 -4.34
N LEU A 201 -5.93 2.16 -3.96
CA LEU A 201 -6.51 1.80 -2.68
C LEU A 201 -5.64 0.74 -2.00
#